data_dd1cfdd983061777cdc997f74c7c8f7c
#
_entry.id   dd1cfdd983061777cdc997f74c7c8f7c
#
_cell.length_a   1.000
_cell.length_b   1.000
_cell.length_c   1.000
_cell.angle_alpha   90.00
_cell.angle_beta   90.00
_cell.angle_gamma   90.00
#
_symmetry.space_group_name_H-M   'P 1'
#
loop_
_entity.id
_entity.type
_entity.pdbx_description
1 polymer ?
#
loop_
_entity_poly.entity_id
_entity_poly.type
_entity_poly.pdbx_seq_one_letter_code
_entity_poly.pdbx_strand_id
1 'polypeptide(L)'
;MTKEEKLARKQQRKAEKVGLGKLLLWNSSSCSVALSTLMLGYATFYCTDVLQLAPALVGTLFMVSKIFDSFTDIVAGFIVDRTQTRWGKGRPYEIFMLFLWLSTWLLFSCPTSFATAAKCIWIFCMYTFMNSICVTFLNANNVVYMVRAFENKEQQSKIVGYGSIFTMAGAMVFNVLFPTAMAKVGTDAVGMIAIPLTAIGMLRILTIPEKFTPVSEKNGEQTHLKDLLPLLKESRPVLIICMVRFVQNIATGLGVGTYYWQYIIGNLGMMGVASVTTILVLPLAFALPVLRKKFGMAGMSVIGILVGCIGYLAT
;
A
#
# COMPACT_ATOMS: atom_id res chain seq x y z
N MET A 1 -34.76 20.77 -19.33
CA MET A 1 -34.03 19.49 -19.51
C MET A 1 -34.87 18.63 -20.44
N THR A 2 -34.38 18.41 -21.63
CA THR A 2 -35.05 17.62 -22.65
C THR A 2 -35.09 16.12 -22.30
N LYS A 3 -35.98 15.38 -22.94
CA LYS A 3 -36.11 13.91 -22.72
C LYS A 3 -34.79 13.18 -23.08
N GLU A 4 -34.07 13.69 -24.08
CA GLU A 4 -32.76 13.21 -24.52
C GLU A 4 -31.66 13.48 -23.50
N GLU A 5 -31.61 14.65 -22.89
CA GLU A 5 -30.66 14.96 -21.82
C GLU A 5 -30.87 14.08 -20.59
N LYS A 6 -32.12 13.74 -20.24
CA LYS A 6 -32.43 12.80 -19.15
C LYS A 6 -31.97 11.38 -19.48
N LEU A 7 -32.12 10.96 -20.74
CA LEU A 7 -31.71 9.64 -21.20
C LEU A 7 -30.18 9.52 -21.22
N ALA A 8 -29.49 10.52 -21.75
CA ALA A 8 -28.04 10.61 -21.76
C ALA A 8 -27.44 10.59 -20.35
N ARG A 9 -28.01 11.37 -19.41
CA ARG A 9 -27.60 11.33 -17.99
C ARG A 9 -27.86 9.97 -17.34
N LYS A 10 -28.96 9.29 -17.69
CA LYS A 10 -29.26 7.96 -17.16
C LYS A 10 -28.29 6.90 -17.70
N GLN A 11 -27.91 7.00 -18.96
CA GLN A 11 -26.91 6.14 -19.58
C GLN A 11 -25.51 6.41 -18.98
N GLN A 12 -25.15 7.66 -18.81
CA GLN A 12 -23.89 8.07 -18.17
C GLN A 12 -23.79 7.56 -16.73
N ARG A 13 -24.85 7.74 -15.91
CA ARG A 13 -24.90 7.19 -14.54
C ARG A 13 -24.85 5.66 -14.50
N LYS A 14 -25.36 4.98 -15.54
CA LYS A 14 -25.30 3.52 -15.64
C LYS A 14 -23.89 3.06 -16.01
N ALA A 15 -23.20 3.79 -16.89
CA ALA A 15 -21.81 3.55 -17.25
C ALA A 15 -20.82 3.85 -16.09
N GLU A 16 -21.19 4.77 -15.20
CA GLU A 16 -20.41 5.14 -14.01
C GLU A 16 -20.55 4.18 -12.82
N LYS A 17 -21.55 3.28 -12.86
CA LYS A 17 -21.77 2.34 -11.76
C LYS A 17 -20.75 1.21 -11.80
N VAL A 18 -19.99 1.09 -10.73
CA VAL A 18 -19.15 -0.09 -10.47
C VAL A 18 -19.94 -1.01 -9.55
N GLY A 19 -20.11 -2.27 -9.96
CA GLY A 19 -20.74 -3.27 -9.11
C GLY A 19 -19.91 -3.53 -7.84
N LEU A 20 -20.58 -3.69 -6.70
CA LEU A 20 -19.95 -3.95 -5.39
C LEU A 20 -18.96 -5.12 -5.46
N GLY A 21 -19.30 -6.20 -6.18
CA GLY A 21 -18.40 -7.33 -6.35
C GLY A 21 -17.07 -6.96 -7.02
N LYS A 22 -17.10 -6.17 -8.10
CA LYS A 22 -15.87 -5.71 -8.77
C LYS A 22 -15.05 -4.78 -7.89
N LEU A 23 -15.72 -3.94 -7.09
CA LEU A 23 -15.08 -3.03 -6.15
C LEU A 23 -14.37 -3.81 -5.05
N LEU A 24 -15.02 -4.79 -4.44
CA LEU A 24 -14.43 -5.64 -3.40
C LEU A 24 -13.26 -6.47 -3.96
N LEU A 25 -13.44 -7.09 -5.12
CA LEU A 25 -12.41 -7.90 -5.77
C LEU A 25 -11.19 -7.08 -6.20
N TRP A 26 -11.39 -5.83 -6.64
CA TRP A 26 -10.26 -4.95 -6.94
C TRP A 26 -9.49 -4.58 -5.68
N ASN A 27 -10.21 -4.17 -4.65
CA ASN A 27 -9.61 -3.65 -3.43
C ASN A 27 -9.06 -4.76 -2.51
N SER A 28 -9.42 -6.02 -2.72
CA SER A 28 -8.86 -7.15 -1.97
C SER A 28 -7.34 -7.26 -2.13
N SER A 29 -6.82 -7.07 -3.35
CA SER A 29 -5.37 -7.05 -3.61
C SER A 29 -4.69 -5.87 -2.92
N SER A 30 -5.25 -4.65 -3.06
CA SER A 30 -4.70 -3.45 -2.41
C SER A 30 -4.72 -3.56 -0.88
N CYS A 31 -5.79 -4.13 -0.33
CA CYS A 31 -5.91 -4.41 1.10
C CYS A 31 -4.84 -5.44 1.55
N SER A 32 -4.66 -6.52 0.82
CA SER A 32 -3.66 -7.55 1.11
C SER A 32 -2.23 -6.97 1.14
N VAL A 33 -1.87 -6.11 0.18
CA VAL A 33 -0.58 -5.40 0.18
C VAL A 33 -0.46 -4.47 1.38
N ALA A 34 -1.50 -3.72 1.72
CA ALA A 34 -1.48 -2.82 2.88
C ALA A 34 -1.30 -3.58 4.19
N LEU A 35 -1.94 -4.75 4.34
CA LEU A 35 -1.79 -5.58 5.54
C LEU A 35 -0.38 -6.16 5.67
N SER A 36 0.27 -6.56 4.58
CA SER A 36 1.67 -6.99 4.61
C SER A 36 2.61 -5.85 5.06
N THR A 37 2.34 -4.63 4.61
CA THR A 37 3.09 -3.44 5.03
C THR A 37 2.87 -3.11 6.51
N LEU A 38 1.66 -3.32 7.05
CA LEU A 38 1.39 -3.19 8.48
C LEU A 38 2.17 -4.23 9.31
N MET A 39 2.31 -5.45 8.80
CA MET A 39 3.14 -6.48 9.44
C MET A 39 4.61 -6.05 9.56
N LEU A 40 5.13 -5.29 8.60
CA LEU A 40 6.50 -4.75 8.69
C LEU A 40 6.70 -3.84 9.90
N GLY A 41 5.66 -3.16 10.39
CA GLY A 41 5.71 -2.41 11.64
C GLY A 41 6.08 -3.28 12.85
N TYR A 42 5.75 -4.56 12.81
CA TYR A 42 6.13 -5.53 13.86
C TYR A 42 7.50 -6.18 13.61
N ALA A 43 8.06 -6.07 12.41
CA ALA A 43 9.35 -6.68 12.07
C ALA A 43 10.50 -6.14 12.94
N THR A 44 10.47 -4.84 13.28
CA THR A 44 11.47 -4.24 14.16
C THR A 44 11.44 -4.90 15.54
N PHE A 45 10.25 -5.01 16.13
CA PHE A 45 10.04 -5.70 17.41
C PHE A 45 10.48 -7.16 17.35
N TYR A 46 10.12 -7.88 16.29
CA TYR A 46 10.57 -9.27 16.09
C TYR A 46 12.09 -9.39 16.05
N CYS A 47 12.78 -8.49 15.33
CA CYS A 47 14.23 -8.52 15.24
C CYS A 47 14.92 -8.21 16.56
N THR A 48 14.39 -7.28 17.37
CA THR A 48 15.02 -6.87 18.63
C THR A 48 14.67 -7.81 19.78
N ASP A 49 13.41 -8.17 19.95
CA ASP A 49 12.93 -8.88 21.13
C ASP A 49 12.96 -10.40 20.96
N VAL A 50 12.69 -10.92 19.75
CA VAL A 50 12.70 -12.37 19.48
C VAL A 50 14.08 -12.84 19.01
N LEU A 51 14.67 -12.15 18.01
CA LEU A 51 15.98 -12.52 17.46
C LEU A 51 17.15 -11.95 18.27
N GLN A 52 16.89 -11.02 19.20
CA GLN A 52 17.88 -10.39 20.07
C GLN A 52 19.00 -9.66 19.29
N LEU A 53 18.63 -9.04 18.17
CA LEU A 53 19.54 -8.18 17.41
C LEU A 53 19.58 -6.78 18.02
N ALA A 54 20.77 -6.16 17.99
CA ALA A 54 20.92 -4.79 18.47
C ALA A 54 20.02 -3.82 17.66
N PRO A 55 19.23 -2.93 18.31
CA PRO A 55 18.30 -2.02 17.60
C PRO A 55 19.00 -1.15 16.55
N ALA A 56 20.22 -0.69 16.82
CA ALA A 56 21.00 0.09 15.87
C ALA A 56 21.32 -0.72 14.59
N LEU A 57 21.62 -2.01 14.73
CA LEU A 57 21.89 -2.90 13.60
C LEU A 57 20.62 -3.10 12.75
N VAL A 58 19.47 -3.35 13.39
CA VAL A 58 18.17 -3.51 12.71
C VAL A 58 17.80 -2.23 11.96
N GLY A 59 17.95 -1.07 12.60
CA GLY A 59 17.71 0.23 11.96
C GLY A 59 18.59 0.44 10.73
N THR A 60 19.87 0.07 10.81
CA THR A 60 20.81 0.16 9.68
C THR A 60 20.41 -0.76 8.53
N LEU A 61 20.01 -2.01 8.81
CA LEU A 61 19.55 -2.96 7.81
C LEU A 61 18.31 -2.45 7.06
N PHE A 62 17.34 -1.91 7.79
CA PHE A 62 16.13 -1.36 7.18
C PHE A 62 16.42 -0.07 6.40
N MET A 63 17.31 0.79 6.89
CA MET A 63 17.74 1.99 6.17
C MET A 63 18.41 1.65 4.85
N VAL A 64 19.34 0.70 4.82
CA VAL A 64 20.00 0.24 3.59
C VAL A 64 18.96 -0.35 2.62
N SER A 65 18.02 -1.16 3.12
CA SER A 65 16.92 -1.69 2.31
C SER A 65 16.07 -0.59 1.68
N LYS A 66 15.81 0.52 2.40
CA LYS A 66 15.07 1.67 1.86
C LYS A 66 15.81 2.41 0.76
N ILE A 67 17.12 2.40 0.76
CA ILE A 67 17.91 2.93 -0.35
C ILE A 67 17.70 2.07 -1.60
N PHE A 68 17.72 0.73 -1.46
CA PHE A 68 17.37 -0.19 -2.55
C PHE A 68 15.96 0.05 -3.08
N ASP A 69 14.99 0.27 -2.20
CA ASP A 69 13.60 0.57 -2.54
C ASP A 69 13.49 1.74 -3.52
N SER A 70 14.21 2.82 -3.26
CA SER A 70 14.21 4.00 -4.12
C SER A 70 14.70 3.72 -5.55
N PHE A 71 15.66 2.82 -5.72
CA PHE A 71 16.15 2.41 -7.05
C PHE A 71 15.16 1.46 -7.72
N THR A 72 14.63 0.49 -6.99
CA THR A 72 13.71 -0.50 -7.53
C THR A 72 12.38 0.10 -7.94
N ASP A 73 11.90 1.15 -7.28
CA ASP A 73 10.67 1.87 -7.66
C ASP A 73 10.75 2.43 -9.08
N ILE A 74 11.87 3.06 -9.43
CA ILE A 74 12.10 3.60 -10.79
C ILE A 74 12.17 2.46 -11.82
N VAL A 75 12.95 1.42 -11.51
CA VAL A 75 13.15 0.27 -12.40
C VAL A 75 11.85 -0.49 -12.61
N ALA A 76 11.08 -0.73 -11.55
CA ALA A 76 9.82 -1.45 -11.63
C ALA A 76 8.79 -0.70 -12.46
N GLY A 77 8.65 0.62 -12.29
CA GLY A 77 7.77 1.44 -13.13
C GLY A 77 8.10 1.27 -14.60
N PHE A 78 9.38 1.36 -14.94
CA PHE A 78 9.86 1.23 -16.31
C PHE A 78 9.66 -0.19 -16.90
N ILE A 79 9.89 -1.24 -16.11
CA ILE A 79 9.66 -2.63 -16.54
C ILE A 79 8.17 -2.88 -16.75
N VAL A 80 7.32 -2.46 -15.81
CA VAL A 80 5.86 -2.64 -15.92
C VAL A 80 5.30 -1.91 -17.13
N ASP A 81 5.78 -0.69 -17.42
CA ASP A 81 5.32 0.08 -18.57
C ASP A 81 5.69 -0.55 -19.91
N ARG A 82 6.81 -1.25 -19.99
CA ARG A 82 7.27 -1.92 -21.22
C ARG A 82 6.79 -3.35 -21.39
N THR A 83 6.27 -3.95 -20.34
CA THR A 83 5.82 -5.33 -20.40
C THR A 83 4.59 -5.48 -21.29
N GLN A 84 4.64 -6.46 -22.19
CA GLN A 84 3.52 -6.88 -23.00
C GLN A 84 3.49 -8.41 -23.01
N THR A 85 2.45 -8.99 -22.41
CA THR A 85 2.29 -10.44 -22.35
C THR A 85 0.95 -10.87 -22.92
N ARG A 86 0.83 -12.16 -23.24
CA ARG A 86 -0.42 -12.77 -23.73
C ARG A 86 -1.57 -12.66 -22.72
N TRP A 87 -1.26 -12.50 -21.42
CA TRP A 87 -2.24 -12.42 -20.34
C TRP A 87 -2.65 -10.97 -20.01
N GLY A 88 -2.05 -10.01 -20.67
CA GLY A 88 -2.16 -8.60 -20.42
C GLY A 88 -0.85 -8.00 -19.92
N LYS A 89 -0.88 -6.73 -19.55
CA LYS A 89 0.30 -5.99 -19.09
C LYS A 89 0.44 -6.06 -17.56
N GLY A 90 -0.66 -5.94 -16.84
CA GLY A 90 -0.69 -5.90 -15.38
C GLY A 90 -0.89 -7.26 -14.72
N ARG A 91 -1.68 -8.14 -15.32
CA ARG A 91 -2.01 -9.44 -14.74
C ARG A 91 -0.82 -10.30 -14.31
N PRO A 92 0.28 -10.41 -15.09
CA PRO A 92 1.43 -11.23 -14.71
C PRO A 92 2.07 -10.79 -13.39
N TYR A 93 2.03 -9.50 -13.09
CA TYR A 93 2.64 -8.97 -11.87
C TYR A 93 1.85 -9.27 -10.60
N GLU A 94 0.59 -9.68 -10.70
CA GLU A 94 -0.17 -10.12 -9.54
C GLU A 94 0.42 -11.39 -8.87
N ILE A 95 1.27 -12.14 -9.57
CA ILE A 95 1.97 -13.29 -8.98
C ILE A 95 2.90 -12.87 -7.84
N PHE A 96 3.37 -11.61 -7.86
CA PHE A 96 4.17 -11.06 -6.77
C PHE A 96 3.42 -11.05 -5.43
N MET A 97 2.08 -11.18 -5.45
CA MET A 97 1.28 -11.36 -4.23
C MET A 97 1.64 -12.64 -3.48
N LEU A 98 1.89 -13.74 -4.21
CA LEU A 98 2.35 -14.99 -3.61
C LEU A 98 3.73 -14.82 -2.97
N PHE A 99 4.65 -14.22 -3.70
CA PHE A 99 6.01 -13.98 -3.21
C PHE A 99 6.05 -12.98 -2.05
N LEU A 100 5.15 -12.00 -2.05
CA LEU A 100 4.98 -11.04 -0.96
C LEU A 100 4.68 -11.76 0.36
N TRP A 101 3.67 -12.61 0.38
CA TRP A 101 3.27 -13.31 1.59
C TRP A 101 4.23 -14.43 1.99
N LEU A 102 4.84 -15.10 1.01
CA LEU A 102 5.88 -16.08 1.26
C LEU A 102 7.12 -15.42 1.93
N SER A 103 7.57 -14.30 1.38
CA SER A 103 8.71 -13.56 1.96
C SER A 103 8.37 -12.95 3.32
N THR A 104 7.13 -12.49 3.52
CA THR A 104 6.65 -12.04 4.83
C THR A 104 6.70 -13.18 5.86
N TRP A 105 6.19 -14.34 5.52
CA TRP A 105 6.25 -15.51 6.40
C TRP A 105 7.69 -15.91 6.71
N LEU A 106 8.55 -15.99 5.69
CA LEU A 106 9.98 -16.31 5.88
C LEU A 106 10.72 -15.27 6.73
N LEU A 107 10.37 -13.99 6.61
CA LEU A 107 10.92 -12.93 7.44
C LEU A 107 10.74 -13.23 8.94
N PHE A 108 9.53 -13.63 9.33
CA PHE A 108 9.16 -13.95 10.72
C PHE A 108 9.49 -15.40 11.13
N SER A 109 10.03 -16.20 10.23
CA SER A 109 10.42 -17.60 10.47
C SER A 109 11.94 -17.78 10.56
N CYS A 110 12.70 -16.72 10.85
CA CYS A 110 14.15 -16.79 11.00
C CYS A 110 14.51 -17.64 12.23
N PRO A 111 15.33 -18.72 12.07
CA PRO A 111 15.73 -19.55 13.20
C PRO A 111 16.55 -18.76 14.23
N THR A 112 16.13 -18.84 15.49
CA THR A 112 16.83 -18.18 16.61
C THR A 112 18.22 -18.72 16.87
N SER A 113 18.49 -19.96 16.45
CA SER A 113 19.81 -20.63 16.56
C SER A 113 20.87 -20.11 15.62
N PHE A 114 20.51 -19.30 14.63
CA PHE A 114 21.47 -18.76 13.68
C PHE A 114 22.45 -17.79 14.35
N ALA A 115 23.68 -17.75 13.86
CA ALA A 115 24.65 -16.71 14.22
C ALA A 115 24.13 -15.31 13.83
N THR A 116 24.51 -14.28 14.57
CA THR A 116 24.05 -12.88 14.35
C THR A 116 24.20 -12.44 12.90
N ALA A 117 25.33 -12.76 12.26
CA ALA A 117 25.54 -12.41 10.86
C ALA A 117 24.52 -13.09 9.91
N ALA A 118 24.23 -14.38 10.14
CA ALA A 118 23.26 -15.13 9.35
C ALA A 118 21.85 -14.58 9.52
N LYS A 119 21.45 -14.22 10.75
CA LYS A 119 20.18 -13.53 11.04
C LYS A 119 20.09 -12.21 10.28
N CYS A 120 21.12 -11.38 10.30
CA CYS A 120 21.16 -10.11 9.60
C CYS A 120 21.00 -10.27 8.08
N ILE A 121 21.71 -11.24 7.48
CA ILE A 121 21.59 -11.52 6.05
C ILE A 121 20.17 -12.02 5.72
N TRP A 122 19.62 -12.94 6.50
CA TRP A 122 18.27 -13.46 6.33
C TRP A 122 17.22 -12.34 6.35
N ILE A 123 17.25 -11.53 7.42
CA ILE A 123 16.30 -10.42 7.59
C ILE A 123 16.45 -9.40 6.46
N PHE A 124 17.68 -9.01 6.12
CA PHE A 124 17.94 -8.07 5.04
C PHE A 124 17.42 -8.58 3.69
N CYS A 125 17.71 -9.83 3.34
CA CYS A 125 17.26 -10.41 2.08
C CYS A 125 15.74 -10.51 2.01
N MET A 126 15.08 -11.03 3.06
CA MET A 126 13.62 -11.20 3.06
C MET A 126 12.90 -9.87 3.10
N TYR A 127 13.35 -8.93 3.91
CA TYR A 127 12.77 -7.58 4.01
C TYR A 127 12.92 -6.82 2.68
N THR A 128 14.12 -6.82 2.08
CA THR A 128 14.38 -6.15 0.81
C THR A 128 13.58 -6.80 -0.32
N PHE A 129 13.54 -8.13 -0.40
CA PHE A 129 12.77 -8.83 -1.41
C PHE A 129 11.28 -8.52 -1.29
N MET A 130 10.74 -8.55 -0.08
CA MET A 130 9.34 -8.24 0.18
C MET A 130 9.00 -6.80 -0.21
N ASN A 131 9.73 -5.83 0.33
CA ASN A 131 9.38 -4.41 0.21
C ASN A 131 9.83 -3.84 -1.14
N SER A 132 11.10 -3.99 -1.48
CA SER A 132 11.70 -3.36 -2.67
C SER A 132 11.40 -4.08 -3.99
N ILE A 133 10.99 -5.36 -3.93
CA ILE A 133 10.60 -6.08 -5.15
C ILE A 133 9.09 -6.29 -5.16
N CYS A 134 8.54 -7.08 -4.23
CA CYS A 134 7.14 -7.48 -4.33
C CYS A 134 6.18 -6.29 -4.20
N VAL A 135 6.31 -5.46 -3.15
CA VAL A 135 5.44 -4.31 -2.92
C VAL A 135 5.59 -3.28 -4.04
N THR A 136 6.82 -2.99 -4.46
CA THR A 136 7.13 -2.03 -5.52
C THR A 136 6.49 -2.43 -6.85
N PHE A 137 6.66 -3.69 -7.29
CA PHE A 137 6.03 -4.16 -8.53
C PHE A 137 4.50 -4.20 -8.45
N LEU A 138 3.92 -4.59 -7.31
CA LEU A 138 2.47 -4.57 -7.11
C LEU A 138 1.90 -3.15 -7.13
N ASN A 139 2.59 -2.18 -6.53
CA ASN A 139 2.17 -0.77 -6.52
C ASN A 139 2.29 -0.15 -7.92
N ALA A 140 3.41 -0.34 -8.62
CA ALA A 140 3.60 0.13 -9.99
C ALA A 140 2.54 -0.48 -10.92
N ASN A 141 2.31 -1.78 -10.80
CA ASN A 141 1.31 -2.51 -11.55
C ASN A 141 -0.12 -2.02 -11.29
N ASN A 142 -0.45 -1.65 -10.05
CA ASN A 142 -1.81 -1.28 -9.67
C ASN A 142 -2.37 -0.14 -10.52
N VAL A 143 -1.55 0.86 -10.86
CA VAL A 143 -1.95 2.00 -11.69
C VAL A 143 -2.17 1.55 -13.14
N VAL A 144 -1.23 0.80 -13.71
CA VAL A 144 -1.28 0.32 -15.09
C VAL A 144 -2.46 -0.62 -15.31
N TYR A 145 -2.68 -1.54 -14.38
CA TYR A 145 -3.80 -2.49 -14.42
C TYR A 145 -5.15 -1.79 -14.28
N MET A 146 -5.25 -0.78 -13.38
CA MET A 146 -6.49 -0.04 -13.14
C MET A 146 -6.98 0.69 -14.41
N VAL A 147 -6.08 1.37 -15.13
CA VAL A 147 -6.43 2.09 -16.37
C VAL A 147 -6.89 1.12 -17.45
N ARG A 148 -6.40 -0.11 -17.48
CA ARG A 148 -6.78 -1.15 -18.43
C ARG A 148 -8.02 -1.94 -18.02
N ALA A 149 -8.31 -2.01 -16.74
CA ALA A 149 -9.50 -2.70 -16.22
C ALA A 149 -10.76 -1.82 -16.26
N PHE A 150 -10.60 -0.50 -16.16
CA PHE A 150 -11.70 0.47 -16.05
C PHE A 150 -11.48 1.65 -17.00
N GLU A 151 -12.39 1.81 -17.96
CA GLU A 151 -12.30 2.83 -19.01
C GLU A 151 -12.54 4.26 -18.46
N ASN A 152 -13.51 4.41 -17.53
CA ASN A 152 -13.96 5.70 -17.04
C ASN A 152 -13.13 6.18 -15.84
N LYS A 153 -12.56 7.39 -15.94
CA LYS A 153 -11.85 8.06 -14.83
C LYS A 153 -12.71 8.18 -13.57
N GLU A 154 -14.02 8.30 -13.72
CA GLU A 154 -14.96 8.37 -12.60
C GLU A 154 -15.13 7.03 -11.89
N GLN A 155 -15.14 5.91 -12.65
CA GLN A 155 -15.08 4.55 -12.08
C GLN A 155 -13.78 4.34 -11.33
N GLN A 156 -12.64 4.72 -11.90
CA GLN A 156 -11.33 4.62 -11.26
C GLN A 156 -11.30 5.42 -9.95
N SER A 157 -11.80 6.66 -9.96
CA SER A 157 -11.88 7.52 -8.76
C SER A 157 -12.78 6.91 -7.67
N LYS A 158 -13.92 6.30 -8.04
CA LYS A 158 -14.81 5.61 -7.09
C LYS A 158 -14.13 4.39 -6.48
N ILE A 159 -13.43 3.59 -7.28
CA ILE A 159 -12.70 2.40 -6.82
C ILE A 159 -11.61 2.79 -5.83
N VAL A 160 -10.82 3.80 -6.12
CA VAL A 160 -9.78 4.30 -5.22
C VAL A 160 -10.38 4.86 -3.93
N GLY A 161 -11.46 5.65 -4.03
CA GLY A 161 -12.12 6.23 -2.86
C GLY A 161 -12.73 5.19 -1.92
N TYR A 162 -13.50 4.25 -2.45
CA TYR A 162 -14.06 3.16 -1.65
C TYR A 162 -13.00 2.15 -1.21
N GLY A 163 -11.93 1.99 -2.01
CA GLY A 163 -10.79 1.16 -1.69
C GLY A 163 -10.07 1.59 -0.42
N SER A 164 -9.90 2.90 -0.25
CA SER A 164 -9.31 3.44 0.97
C SER A 164 -10.12 3.08 2.22
N ILE A 165 -11.46 3.17 2.14
CA ILE A 165 -12.35 2.78 3.24
C ILE A 165 -12.23 1.28 3.53
N PHE A 166 -12.24 0.45 2.49
CA PHE A 166 -12.10 -1.00 2.62
C PHE A 166 -10.75 -1.39 3.25
N THR A 167 -9.66 -0.75 2.81
CA THR A 167 -8.32 -0.98 3.35
C THR A 167 -8.21 -0.53 4.80
N MET A 168 -8.81 0.62 5.16
CA MET A 168 -8.85 1.09 6.55
C MET A 168 -9.60 0.11 7.46
N ALA A 169 -10.77 -0.38 7.01
CA ALA A 169 -11.53 -1.37 7.78
C ALA A 169 -10.73 -2.68 7.95
N GLY A 170 -10.07 -3.16 6.90
CA GLY A 170 -9.18 -4.31 6.95
C GLY A 170 -8.01 -4.10 7.91
N ALA A 171 -7.38 -2.93 7.87
CA ALA A 171 -6.30 -2.56 8.77
C ALA A 171 -6.72 -2.55 10.25
N MET A 172 -7.93 -2.05 10.55
CA MET A 172 -8.48 -2.08 11.91
C MET A 172 -8.65 -3.50 12.43
N VAL A 173 -9.33 -4.34 11.65
CA VAL A 173 -9.53 -5.76 12.00
C VAL A 173 -8.18 -6.44 12.21
N PHE A 174 -7.24 -6.18 11.33
CA PHE A 174 -5.89 -6.74 11.41
C PHE A 174 -5.14 -6.28 12.67
N ASN A 175 -5.15 -5.00 13.00
CA ASN A 175 -4.48 -4.44 14.18
C ASN A 175 -5.03 -4.97 15.51
N VAL A 176 -6.28 -5.44 15.54
CA VAL A 176 -6.86 -6.10 16.72
C VAL A 176 -6.52 -7.59 16.73
N LEU A 177 -6.68 -8.28 15.60
CA LEU A 177 -6.52 -9.74 15.50
C LEU A 177 -5.05 -10.18 15.52
N PHE A 178 -4.17 -9.45 14.84
CA PHE A 178 -2.78 -9.85 14.68
C PHE A 178 -2.01 -9.92 16.00
N PRO A 179 -2.03 -8.88 16.87
CA PRO A 179 -1.35 -8.97 18.17
C PRO A 179 -1.89 -10.09 19.05
N THR A 180 -3.21 -10.33 19.01
CA THR A 180 -3.82 -11.43 19.79
C THR A 180 -3.45 -12.81 19.27
N ALA A 181 -3.32 -12.95 17.95
CA ALA A 181 -2.83 -14.17 17.32
C ALA A 181 -1.35 -14.41 17.65
N MET A 182 -0.52 -13.38 17.54
CA MET A 182 0.90 -13.43 17.90
C MET A 182 1.12 -13.81 19.36
N ALA A 183 0.29 -13.30 20.27
CA ALA A 183 0.37 -13.65 21.70
C ALA A 183 0.02 -15.10 22.00
N LYS A 184 -0.85 -15.73 21.19
CA LYS A 184 -1.31 -17.12 21.39
C LYS A 184 -0.45 -18.17 20.70
N VAL A 185 -0.03 -17.91 19.47
CA VAL A 185 0.58 -18.90 18.57
C VAL A 185 2.02 -18.50 18.18
N GLY A 186 2.46 -17.32 18.61
CA GLY A 186 3.79 -16.82 18.27
C GLY A 186 3.90 -16.47 16.77
N THR A 187 5.09 -16.66 16.21
CA THR A 187 5.42 -16.34 14.81
C THR A 187 4.66 -17.19 13.78
N ASP A 188 4.12 -18.35 14.16
CA ASP A 188 3.31 -19.20 13.28
C ASP A 188 1.99 -18.53 12.87
N ALA A 189 1.51 -17.54 13.67
CA ALA A 189 0.39 -16.70 13.32
C ALA A 189 0.57 -16.00 11.96
N VAL A 190 1.80 -15.65 11.60
CA VAL A 190 2.11 -15.02 10.31
C VAL A 190 1.79 -15.97 9.15
N GLY A 191 2.21 -17.23 9.24
CA GLY A 191 1.91 -18.25 8.23
C GLY A 191 0.41 -18.51 8.09
N MET A 192 -0.30 -18.60 9.22
CA MET A 192 -1.76 -18.80 9.24
C MET A 192 -2.53 -17.67 8.56
N ILE A 193 -2.03 -16.43 8.67
CA ILE A 193 -2.64 -15.24 8.07
C ILE A 193 -2.19 -15.07 6.62
N ALA A 194 -0.96 -15.43 6.30
CA ALA A 194 -0.39 -15.30 4.96
C ALA A 194 -1.18 -16.08 3.90
N ILE A 195 -1.59 -17.31 4.21
CA ILE A 195 -2.31 -18.19 3.26
C ILE A 195 -3.63 -17.56 2.80
N PRO A 196 -4.59 -17.20 3.69
CA PRO A 196 -5.86 -16.62 3.26
C PRO A 196 -5.69 -15.25 2.60
N LEU A 197 -4.73 -14.41 3.05
CA LEU A 197 -4.51 -13.11 2.45
C LEU A 197 -3.86 -13.20 1.07
N THR A 198 -3.02 -14.20 0.82
CA THR A 198 -2.53 -14.52 -0.53
C THR A 198 -3.69 -14.89 -1.44
N ALA A 199 -4.53 -15.82 -1.01
CA ALA A 199 -5.68 -16.28 -1.79
C ALA A 199 -6.62 -15.11 -2.12
N ILE A 200 -6.99 -14.29 -1.12
CA ILE A 200 -7.84 -13.12 -1.28
C ILE A 200 -7.19 -12.09 -2.22
N GLY A 201 -5.90 -11.82 -2.05
CA GLY A 201 -5.15 -10.87 -2.89
C GLY A 201 -5.06 -11.31 -4.36
N MET A 202 -4.96 -12.61 -4.61
CA MET A 202 -4.89 -13.17 -5.96
C MET A 202 -6.26 -13.26 -6.68
N LEU A 203 -7.39 -13.10 -5.99
CA LEU A 203 -8.72 -13.12 -6.62
C LEU A 203 -8.86 -12.12 -7.77
N ARG A 204 -8.15 -11.01 -7.72
CA ARG A 204 -8.16 -9.98 -8.75
C ARG A 204 -7.67 -10.52 -10.10
N ILE A 205 -6.62 -11.34 -10.14
CA ILE A 205 -6.06 -11.88 -11.39
C ILE A 205 -7.06 -12.79 -12.13
N LEU A 206 -7.87 -13.53 -11.38
CA LEU A 206 -8.83 -14.49 -11.93
C LEU A 206 -10.12 -13.81 -12.41
N THR A 207 -10.51 -12.71 -11.76
CA THR A 207 -11.86 -12.15 -11.91
C THR A 207 -11.94 -10.88 -12.74
N ILE A 208 -10.86 -10.08 -12.83
CA ILE A 208 -10.87 -8.80 -13.52
C ILE A 208 -9.97 -8.86 -14.77
N PRO A 209 -10.55 -8.94 -15.99
CA PRO A 209 -9.77 -8.93 -17.21
C PRO A 209 -9.33 -7.50 -17.60
N GLU A 210 -8.17 -7.36 -18.24
CA GLU A 210 -7.74 -6.15 -18.93
C GLU A 210 -8.50 -6.04 -20.26
N LYS A 211 -9.37 -5.04 -20.38
CA LYS A 211 -10.25 -4.87 -21.55
C LYS A 211 -9.90 -3.65 -22.39
N PHE A 212 -9.22 -2.68 -21.79
CA PHE A 212 -9.00 -1.38 -22.41
C PHE A 212 -7.51 -1.13 -22.68
N THR A 213 -7.23 -0.53 -23.83
CA THR A 213 -5.88 -0.04 -24.18
C THR A 213 -5.88 1.48 -23.99
N PRO A 214 -5.02 2.04 -23.16
CA PRO A 214 -4.93 3.49 -22.97
C PRO A 214 -4.63 4.24 -24.26
N VAL A 215 -5.16 5.46 -24.40
CA VAL A 215 -4.99 6.29 -25.60
C VAL A 215 -3.52 6.60 -25.88
N SER A 216 -2.71 6.81 -24.85
CA SER A 216 -1.27 7.04 -24.94
C SER A 216 -0.53 5.89 -25.62
N GLU A 217 -0.91 4.65 -25.35
CA GLU A 217 -0.31 3.49 -26.02
C GLU A 217 -0.77 3.32 -27.48
N LYS A 218 -2.00 3.74 -27.80
CA LYS A 218 -2.49 3.76 -29.18
C LYS A 218 -1.71 4.73 -30.06
N ASN A 219 -1.20 5.81 -29.45
CA ASN A 219 -0.41 6.83 -30.14
C ASN A 219 1.09 6.48 -30.22
N GLY A 220 1.51 5.34 -29.66
CA GLY A 220 2.91 4.90 -29.69
C GLY A 220 3.85 5.73 -28.80
N GLU A 221 3.32 6.55 -27.90
CA GLU A 221 4.11 7.36 -26.96
C GLU A 221 4.79 6.46 -25.93
N GLN A 222 6.09 6.26 -26.11
CA GLN A 222 6.93 5.56 -25.12
C GLN A 222 7.69 6.59 -24.31
N THR A 223 7.46 6.60 -23.01
CA THR A 223 8.20 7.45 -22.07
C THR A 223 9.62 6.90 -21.88
N HIS A 224 10.63 7.72 -22.11
CA HIS A 224 12.02 7.36 -21.83
C HIS A 224 12.44 7.90 -20.46
N LEU A 225 13.34 7.17 -19.77
CA LEU A 225 13.93 7.63 -18.49
C LEU A 225 14.54 9.03 -18.58
N LYS A 226 15.05 9.41 -19.77
CA LYS A 226 15.62 10.73 -20.02
C LYS A 226 14.57 11.86 -19.95
N ASP A 227 13.29 11.54 -20.17
CA ASP A 227 12.19 12.51 -20.17
C ASP A 227 11.73 12.86 -18.74
N LEU A 228 12.08 12.02 -17.74
CA LEU A 228 11.73 12.25 -16.35
C LEU A 228 12.47 13.45 -15.73
N LEU A 229 13.74 13.63 -16.06
CA LEU A 229 14.56 14.73 -15.53
C LEU A 229 14.07 16.12 -15.97
N PRO A 230 13.77 16.39 -17.25
CA PRO A 230 13.14 17.63 -17.69
C PRO A 230 11.77 17.84 -17.04
N LEU A 231 10.95 16.81 -16.95
CA LEU A 231 9.60 16.86 -16.37
C LEU A 231 9.62 17.25 -14.88
N LEU A 232 10.61 16.76 -14.13
CA LEU A 232 10.83 17.16 -12.73
C LEU A 232 11.28 18.63 -12.61
N LYS A 233 12.11 19.11 -13.55
CA LYS A 233 12.58 20.51 -13.55
C LYS A 233 11.50 21.50 -13.96
N GLU A 234 10.65 21.15 -14.93
CA GLU A 234 9.61 22.01 -15.46
C GLU A 234 8.36 22.06 -14.58
N SER A 235 8.06 20.97 -13.88
CA SER A 235 6.82 20.84 -13.09
C SER A 235 7.06 21.05 -11.60
N ARG A 236 7.08 22.32 -11.13
CA ARG A 236 7.16 22.66 -9.69
C ARG A 236 6.16 21.87 -8.82
N PRO A 237 4.89 21.67 -9.22
CA PRO A 237 3.95 20.88 -8.40
C PRO A 237 4.39 19.43 -8.20
N VAL A 238 4.99 18.79 -9.21
CA VAL A 238 5.49 17.42 -9.11
C VAL A 238 6.64 17.35 -8.11
N LEU A 239 7.57 18.29 -8.18
CA LEU A 239 8.71 18.36 -7.26
C LEU A 239 8.25 18.55 -5.81
N ILE A 240 7.27 19.42 -5.56
CA ILE A 240 6.69 19.61 -4.22
C ILE A 240 6.06 18.32 -3.70
N ILE A 241 5.29 17.61 -4.53
CA ILE A 241 4.67 16.33 -4.15
C ILE A 241 5.75 15.29 -3.83
N CYS A 242 6.81 15.21 -4.62
CA CYS A 242 7.93 14.30 -4.35
C CYS A 242 8.60 14.62 -3.02
N MET A 243 8.86 15.89 -2.71
CA MET A 243 9.44 16.31 -1.43
C MET A 243 8.53 15.97 -0.25
N VAL A 244 7.24 16.24 -0.35
CA VAL A 244 6.26 15.89 0.70
C VAL A 244 6.24 14.38 0.93
N ARG A 245 6.24 13.59 -0.14
CA ARG A 245 6.30 12.12 -0.04
C ARG A 245 7.60 11.62 0.57
N PHE A 246 8.73 12.25 0.22
CA PHE A 246 10.04 11.91 0.78
C PHE A 246 10.06 12.12 2.31
N VAL A 247 9.63 13.31 2.78
CA VAL A 247 9.55 13.61 4.22
C VAL A 247 8.58 12.66 4.94
N GLN A 248 7.42 12.37 4.33
CA GLN A 248 6.44 11.44 4.89
C GLN A 248 7.01 10.01 5.01
N ASN A 249 7.75 9.53 4.01
CA ASN A 249 8.39 8.21 4.07
C ASN A 249 9.47 8.13 5.16
N ILE A 250 10.25 9.17 5.38
CA ILE A 250 11.20 9.22 6.49
C ILE A 250 10.45 9.12 7.82
N ALA A 251 9.42 9.94 8.03
CA ALA A 251 8.67 9.97 9.28
C ALA A 251 8.01 8.60 9.60
N THR A 252 7.41 7.95 8.60
CA THR A 252 6.78 6.63 8.78
C THR A 252 7.79 5.49 8.88
N GLY A 253 8.96 5.61 8.22
CA GLY A 253 10.00 4.59 8.21
C GLY A 253 10.76 4.43 9.53
N LEU A 254 10.72 5.42 10.41
CA LEU A 254 11.40 5.37 11.72
C LEU A 254 10.80 4.34 12.69
N GLY A 255 9.55 3.90 12.47
CA GLY A 255 8.92 2.82 13.26
C GLY A 255 8.80 3.09 14.77
N VAL A 256 8.95 4.33 15.20
CA VAL A 256 8.99 4.75 16.62
C VAL A 256 7.71 4.38 17.38
N GLY A 257 6.58 4.29 16.68
CA GLY A 257 5.27 4.00 17.30
C GLY A 257 5.24 2.71 18.10
N THR A 258 5.81 1.62 17.57
CA THR A 258 5.82 0.32 18.25
C THR A 258 6.62 0.37 19.55
N TYR A 259 7.77 1.05 19.54
CA TYR A 259 8.59 1.24 20.74
C TYR A 259 7.91 2.11 21.80
N TYR A 260 7.18 3.15 21.39
CA TYR A 260 6.39 3.99 22.31
C TYR A 260 5.39 3.15 23.09
N TRP A 261 4.60 2.29 22.40
CA TRP A 261 3.62 1.42 23.05
C TRP A 261 4.25 0.35 23.94
N GLN A 262 5.40 -0.19 23.54
CA GLN A 262 6.09 -1.25 24.29
C GLN A 262 6.81 -0.70 25.52
N TYR A 263 7.59 0.39 25.39
CA TYR A 263 8.51 0.82 26.43
C TYR A 263 8.01 2.01 27.25
N ILE A 264 7.16 2.86 26.70
CA ILE A 264 6.61 4.02 27.45
C ILE A 264 5.28 3.65 28.09
N ILE A 265 4.35 3.04 27.33
CA ILE A 265 3.05 2.62 27.83
C ILE A 265 3.12 1.25 28.51
N GLY A 266 4.12 0.42 28.19
CA GLY A 266 4.32 -0.89 28.79
C GLY A 266 3.35 -1.97 28.31
N ASN A 267 2.52 -1.69 27.31
CA ASN A 267 1.51 -2.64 26.81
C ASN A 267 1.29 -2.51 25.30
N LEU A 268 1.89 -3.44 24.56
CA LEU A 268 1.75 -3.49 23.10
C LEU A 268 0.28 -3.75 22.67
N GLY A 269 -0.50 -4.46 23.48
CA GLY A 269 -1.91 -4.73 23.19
C GLY A 269 -2.77 -3.46 23.15
N MET A 270 -2.39 -2.41 23.88
CA MET A 270 -3.06 -1.12 23.84
C MET A 270 -2.89 -0.41 22.49
N MET A 271 -1.85 -0.72 21.72
CA MET A 271 -1.73 -0.25 20.32
C MET A 271 -2.93 -0.72 19.47
N GLY A 272 -3.37 -1.98 19.68
CA GLY A 272 -4.58 -2.51 19.05
C GLY A 272 -5.84 -1.75 19.48
N VAL A 273 -5.98 -1.48 20.77
CA VAL A 273 -7.12 -0.73 21.32
C VAL A 273 -7.12 0.71 20.80
N ALA A 274 -5.96 1.36 20.76
CA ALA A 274 -5.82 2.71 20.20
C ALA A 274 -6.18 2.77 18.71
N SER A 275 -5.88 1.72 17.93
CA SER A 275 -6.28 1.67 16.51
C SER A 275 -7.80 1.61 16.33
N VAL A 276 -8.58 1.21 17.34
CA VAL A 276 -10.05 1.28 17.29
C VAL A 276 -10.54 2.73 17.21
N THR A 277 -9.78 3.71 17.72
CA THR A 277 -10.13 5.14 17.57
C THR A 277 -10.13 5.57 16.11
N THR A 278 -9.46 4.84 15.21
CA THR A 278 -9.51 5.04 13.75
C THR A 278 -10.94 4.87 13.20
N ILE A 279 -11.84 4.18 13.92
CA ILE A 279 -13.27 4.15 13.59
C ILE A 279 -13.86 5.55 13.46
N LEU A 280 -13.44 6.49 14.30
CA LEU A 280 -13.89 7.87 14.25
C LEU A 280 -13.49 8.58 12.95
N VAL A 281 -12.48 8.07 12.24
CA VAL A 281 -12.04 8.60 10.94
C VAL A 281 -12.93 8.08 9.80
N LEU A 282 -13.62 6.94 9.95
CA LEU A 282 -14.49 6.39 8.91
C LEU A 282 -15.60 7.36 8.47
N PRO A 283 -16.39 7.99 9.35
CA PRO A 283 -17.38 8.99 8.95
C PRO A 283 -16.76 10.16 8.18
N LEU A 284 -15.55 10.58 8.57
CA LEU A 284 -14.81 11.63 7.89
C LEU A 284 -14.41 11.19 6.47
N ALA A 285 -14.02 9.94 6.27
CA ALA A 285 -13.71 9.38 4.95
C ALA A 285 -14.94 9.39 4.02
N PHE A 286 -16.14 9.14 4.54
CA PHE A 286 -17.40 9.30 3.78
C PHE A 286 -17.72 10.76 3.46
N ALA A 287 -17.33 11.69 4.32
CA ALA A 287 -17.51 13.14 4.10
C ALA A 287 -16.50 13.72 3.09
N LEU A 288 -15.36 13.04 2.84
CA LEU A 288 -14.31 13.50 1.92
C LEU A 288 -14.82 13.93 0.53
N PRO A 289 -15.70 13.20 -0.16
CA PRO A 289 -16.20 13.64 -1.48
C PRO A 289 -16.97 14.96 -1.43
N VAL A 290 -17.69 15.20 -0.33
CA VAL A 290 -18.46 16.45 -0.11
C VAL A 290 -17.53 17.61 0.22
N LEU A 291 -16.58 17.39 1.13
CA LEU A 291 -15.54 18.35 1.51
C LEU A 291 -14.66 18.73 0.31
N ARG A 292 -14.29 17.76 -0.52
CA ARG A 292 -13.53 17.96 -1.75
C ARG A 292 -14.24 18.91 -2.74
N LYS A 293 -15.56 18.80 -2.85
CA LYS A 293 -16.37 19.72 -3.70
C LYS A 293 -16.34 21.14 -3.17
N LYS A 294 -16.26 21.31 -1.84
CA LYS A 294 -16.29 22.64 -1.19
C LYS A 294 -14.91 23.32 -1.13
N PHE A 295 -13.86 22.58 -0.82
CA PHE A 295 -12.51 23.10 -0.55
C PHE A 295 -11.48 22.81 -1.64
N GLY A 296 -11.81 21.98 -2.62
CA GLY A 296 -10.88 21.50 -3.64
C GLY A 296 -9.83 20.53 -3.08
N MET A 297 -9.00 19.98 -3.98
CA MET A 297 -7.94 19.01 -3.57
C MET A 297 -6.84 19.67 -2.73
N ALA A 298 -6.38 20.86 -3.15
CA ALA A 298 -5.30 21.57 -2.46
C ALA A 298 -5.72 22.02 -1.06
N GLY A 299 -6.93 22.60 -0.92
CA GLY A 299 -7.47 23.01 0.38
C GLY A 299 -7.61 21.85 1.36
N MET A 300 -8.09 20.71 0.90
CA MET A 300 -8.18 19.49 1.72
C MET A 300 -6.82 18.98 2.21
N SER A 301 -5.79 19.06 1.36
CA SER A 301 -4.43 18.66 1.76
C SER A 301 -3.88 19.57 2.85
N VAL A 302 -4.08 20.89 2.72
CA VAL A 302 -3.63 21.87 3.73
C VAL A 302 -4.36 21.65 5.05
N ILE A 303 -5.69 21.50 5.03
CA ILE A 303 -6.49 21.23 6.23
C ILE A 303 -6.03 19.94 6.91
N GLY A 304 -5.80 18.87 6.15
CA GLY A 304 -5.32 17.60 6.69
C GLY A 304 -3.96 17.69 7.38
N ILE A 305 -3.02 18.45 6.78
CA ILE A 305 -1.70 18.68 7.37
C ILE A 305 -1.83 19.50 8.66
N LEU A 306 -2.62 20.58 8.67
CA LEU A 306 -2.81 21.43 9.87
C LEU A 306 -3.43 20.63 11.02
N VAL A 307 -4.49 19.85 10.76
CA VAL A 307 -5.12 19.01 11.76
C VAL A 307 -4.15 17.95 12.28
N GLY A 308 -3.34 17.35 11.40
CA GLY A 308 -2.30 16.40 11.78
C GLY A 308 -1.24 17.03 12.69
N CYS A 309 -0.73 18.23 12.33
CA CYS A 309 0.23 18.96 13.17
C CYS A 309 -0.33 19.30 14.55
N ILE A 310 -1.57 19.76 14.62
CA ILE A 310 -2.25 20.04 15.91
C ILE A 310 -2.38 18.75 16.73
N GLY A 311 -2.76 17.64 16.11
CA GLY A 311 -2.85 16.35 16.77
C GLY A 311 -1.51 15.90 17.37
N TYR A 312 -0.42 16.04 16.63
CA TYR A 312 0.92 15.71 17.12
C TYR A 312 1.44 16.65 18.22
N LEU A 313 1.02 17.91 18.23
CA LEU A 313 1.40 18.85 19.29
C LEU A 313 0.57 18.66 20.58
N ALA A 314 -0.58 18.01 20.49
CA ALA A 314 -1.47 17.74 21.61
C ALA A 314 -1.16 16.42 22.34
N THR A 315 -0.26 15.59 21.76
CA THR A 315 0.22 14.30 22.34
C THR A 315 1.60 14.45 22.92
#